data_2e45fd296273a299fd4f350e36897684
#
_entry.id   2e45fd296273a299fd4f350e36897684
#
_cell.length_a   1.000
_cell.length_b   1.000
_cell.length_c   1.000
_cell.angle_alpha   90.00
_cell.angle_beta   90.00
_cell.angle_gamma   90.00
#
_symmetry.space_group_name_H-M   'P 1'
#
loop_
_entity.id
_entity.type
_entity.pdbx_description
1 polymer ?
#
loop_
_entity_poly.entity_id
_entity_poly.type
_entity_poly.pdbx_seq_one_letter_code
_entity_poly.pdbx_strand_id
1 'polypeptide(L)'
;MRVDAHVHAFETAGRHDLRNSTQVFPDGRREPVEQLLADFSAAQIDAAVLVALPGQEAYVLRALAEHREQLAGVLTMEGRRQWPSADDLERWASSGVAGLRFTSLADAEHLTGSAAALARGLGDLGGRGLTVSCFLPAHEWSFLARLASQLPSTRFVLNHCGLPRGDSRVDEWRRPRSLAAWQNGSSADVFADMENVWVCLSGSYAYSSQEPPYRDVQEWAAQLVVRFGPQRLMRGSDYPWVRTRPGYTAELETFDDLLDDLTDDAAAAVRGTNAQTAFFSGRRDCITT
;
A
#
# COMPACT_ATOMS: atom_id res chain seq x y z
N MET A 1 -5.42 18.38 -2.35
CA MET A 1 -5.71 17.13 -3.09
C MET A 1 -5.82 16.00 -2.08
N ARG A 2 -6.96 15.27 -2.08
CA ARG A 2 -7.18 14.08 -1.23
C ARG A 2 -6.82 12.84 -2.05
N VAL A 3 -5.99 11.98 -1.51
CA VAL A 3 -5.48 10.80 -2.21
C VAL A 3 -5.82 9.53 -1.44
N ASP A 4 -6.37 8.54 -2.13
CA ASP A 4 -6.45 7.19 -1.61
C ASP A 4 -5.14 6.46 -1.95
N ALA A 5 -4.31 6.20 -0.94
CA ALA A 5 -2.96 5.68 -1.13
C ALA A 5 -2.90 4.15 -1.40
N HIS A 6 -4.04 3.46 -1.41
CA HIS A 6 -4.06 2.01 -1.66
C HIS A 6 -5.42 1.53 -2.17
N VAL A 7 -5.51 1.29 -3.47
CA VAL A 7 -6.68 0.72 -4.12
C VAL A 7 -6.29 -0.38 -5.10
N HIS A 8 -7.24 -1.25 -5.43
CA HIS A 8 -7.12 -2.23 -6.49
C HIS A 8 -8.24 -2.05 -7.51
N ALA A 9 -7.94 -2.32 -8.77
CA ALA A 9 -8.93 -2.50 -9.83
C ALA A 9 -8.45 -3.59 -10.79
N PHE A 10 -9.38 -4.36 -11.36
CA PHE A 10 -9.05 -5.50 -12.20
C PHE A 10 -10.19 -5.88 -13.14
N GLU A 11 -9.85 -6.45 -14.30
CA GLU A 11 -10.84 -6.93 -15.28
C GLU A 11 -11.56 -8.19 -14.82
N THR A 12 -10.79 -9.14 -14.31
CA THR A 12 -11.33 -10.43 -13.83
C THR A 12 -10.38 -10.99 -12.79
N ALA A 13 -10.87 -11.20 -11.60
CA ALA A 13 -10.11 -11.91 -10.58
C ALA A 13 -10.26 -13.42 -10.79
N GLY A 14 -9.14 -14.11 -10.98
CA GLY A 14 -9.10 -15.56 -10.91
C GLY A 14 -9.19 -16.05 -9.47
N ARG A 15 -9.58 -17.30 -9.28
CA ARG A 15 -9.63 -17.96 -7.95
C ARG A 15 -8.32 -17.84 -7.16
N HIS A 16 -7.22 -17.74 -7.87
CA HIS A 16 -5.87 -17.69 -7.30
C HIS A 16 -5.45 -16.30 -6.84
N ASP A 17 -6.06 -15.24 -7.40
CA ASP A 17 -5.69 -13.85 -7.13
C ASP A 17 -6.26 -13.35 -5.78
N LEU A 18 -7.20 -14.12 -5.21
CA LEU A 18 -7.98 -13.74 -4.03
C LEU A 18 -7.67 -14.59 -2.78
N ARG A 19 -6.55 -15.32 -2.77
CA ARG A 19 -6.17 -16.21 -1.66
C ARG A 19 -6.12 -15.54 -0.28
N ASN A 20 -6.06 -14.23 -0.26
CA ASN A 20 -5.89 -13.43 0.95
C ASN A 20 -7.14 -12.61 1.30
N SER A 21 -8.27 -12.79 0.62
CA SER A 21 -9.48 -12.07 1.01
C SER A 21 -10.31 -12.92 1.96
N THR A 22 -10.70 -12.33 3.08
CA THR A 22 -11.68 -12.91 4.02
C THR A 22 -13.07 -13.02 3.39
N GLN A 23 -13.25 -12.43 2.23
CA GLN A 23 -14.47 -12.46 1.46
C GLN A 23 -14.32 -13.50 0.36
N VAL A 24 -15.27 -14.43 0.31
CA VAL A 24 -15.39 -15.35 -0.82
C VAL A 24 -15.99 -14.57 -1.98
N PHE A 25 -15.15 -14.17 -2.91
CA PHE A 25 -15.62 -13.53 -4.14
C PHE A 25 -16.00 -14.60 -5.16
N PRO A 26 -17.11 -14.43 -5.89
CA PRO A 26 -17.46 -15.32 -6.97
C PRO A 26 -16.38 -15.31 -8.06
N ASP A 27 -16.18 -16.46 -8.69
CA ASP A 27 -15.31 -16.56 -9.86
C ASP A 27 -15.74 -15.53 -10.92
N GLY A 28 -14.77 -14.85 -11.51
CA GLY A 28 -15.04 -13.85 -12.54
C GLY A 28 -15.48 -12.48 -12.02
N ARG A 29 -15.33 -12.19 -10.72
CA ARG A 29 -15.57 -10.83 -10.21
C ARG A 29 -14.74 -9.80 -10.99
N ARG A 30 -15.39 -8.73 -11.36
CA ARG A 30 -14.80 -7.58 -12.05
C ARG A 30 -14.90 -6.36 -11.18
N GLU A 31 -13.80 -5.62 -11.08
CA GLU A 31 -13.75 -4.32 -10.41
C GLU A 31 -13.00 -3.34 -11.32
N PRO A 32 -13.67 -2.84 -12.35
CA PRO A 32 -13.04 -1.98 -13.33
C PRO A 32 -12.69 -0.62 -12.74
N VAL A 33 -11.65 0.01 -13.28
CA VAL A 33 -11.14 1.30 -12.81
C VAL A 33 -12.19 2.41 -12.96
N GLU A 34 -13.06 2.32 -13.95
CA GLU A 34 -14.15 3.26 -14.18
C GLU A 34 -15.14 3.29 -12.99
N GLN A 35 -15.36 2.14 -12.36
CA GLN A 35 -16.20 2.07 -11.16
C GLN A 35 -15.52 2.76 -9.97
N LEU A 36 -14.22 2.56 -9.79
CA LEU A 36 -13.43 3.26 -8.78
C LEU A 36 -13.50 4.78 -8.98
N LEU A 37 -13.28 5.25 -10.22
CA LEU A 37 -13.32 6.67 -10.55
C LEU A 37 -14.72 7.27 -10.37
N ALA A 38 -15.78 6.51 -10.66
CA ALA A 38 -17.15 6.95 -10.37
C ALA A 38 -17.42 7.12 -8.86
N ASP A 39 -16.82 6.26 -8.03
CA ASP A 39 -16.94 6.33 -6.57
C ASP A 39 -16.13 7.48 -5.95
N PHE A 40 -15.14 8.07 -6.66
CA PHE A 40 -14.29 9.18 -6.18
C PHE A 40 -15.10 10.41 -5.76
N SER A 41 -16.09 10.79 -6.55
CA SER A 41 -16.89 12.00 -6.28
C SER A 41 -17.60 11.90 -4.93
N ALA A 42 -18.22 10.76 -4.64
CA ALA A 42 -18.92 10.54 -3.36
C ALA A 42 -17.96 10.52 -2.17
N ALA A 43 -16.76 9.97 -2.36
CA ALA A 43 -15.73 9.88 -1.33
C ALA A 43 -14.83 11.14 -1.24
N GLN A 44 -15.06 12.13 -2.12
CA GLN A 44 -14.24 13.34 -2.22
C GLN A 44 -12.75 13.03 -2.42
N ILE A 45 -12.43 12.08 -3.29
CA ILE A 45 -11.08 11.68 -3.66
C ILE A 45 -10.72 12.30 -5.01
N ASP A 46 -9.54 12.87 -5.10
CA ASP A 46 -9.01 13.49 -6.32
C ASP A 46 -8.14 12.52 -7.12
N ALA A 47 -7.41 11.65 -6.42
CA ALA A 47 -6.48 10.70 -7.03
C ALA A 47 -6.27 9.44 -6.16
N ALA A 48 -5.77 8.36 -6.76
CA ALA A 48 -5.45 7.14 -6.03
C ALA A 48 -4.17 6.45 -6.50
N VAL A 49 -3.62 5.62 -5.61
CA VAL A 49 -2.52 4.70 -5.89
C VAL A 49 -3.08 3.32 -6.22
N LEU A 50 -3.07 2.98 -7.51
CA LEU A 50 -3.58 1.72 -8.03
C LEU A 50 -2.52 0.61 -7.90
N VAL A 51 -2.76 -0.32 -7.00
CA VAL A 51 -1.86 -1.44 -6.69
C VAL A 51 -2.27 -2.67 -7.49
N ALA A 52 -1.37 -3.18 -8.32
CA ALA A 52 -1.62 -4.37 -9.12
C ALA A 52 -1.77 -5.62 -8.25
N LEU A 53 -2.77 -6.44 -8.56
CA LEU A 53 -2.82 -7.84 -8.13
C LEU A 53 -1.93 -8.70 -9.04
N PRO A 54 -1.47 -9.89 -8.60
CA PRO A 54 -0.72 -10.80 -9.46
C PRO A 54 -1.46 -11.07 -10.78
N GLY A 55 -0.75 -10.95 -11.90
CA GLY A 55 -1.31 -11.12 -13.24
C GLY A 55 -2.11 -9.96 -13.81
N GLN A 56 -2.34 -8.88 -13.03
CA GLN A 56 -3.11 -7.70 -13.46
C GLN A 56 -2.25 -6.51 -13.90
N GLU A 57 -0.94 -6.68 -14.07
CA GLU A 57 -0.03 -5.57 -14.39
C GLU A 57 -0.36 -4.89 -15.71
N ALA A 58 -0.69 -5.66 -16.75
CA ALA A 58 -1.08 -5.10 -18.04
C ALA A 58 -2.36 -4.25 -17.94
N TYR A 59 -3.31 -4.67 -17.11
CA TYR A 59 -4.52 -3.89 -16.82
C TYR A 59 -4.18 -2.58 -16.13
N VAL A 60 -3.35 -2.63 -15.08
CA VAL A 60 -2.93 -1.42 -14.36
C VAL A 60 -2.21 -0.45 -15.30
N LEU A 61 -1.29 -0.93 -16.15
CA LEU A 61 -0.58 -0.06 -17.10
C LEU A 61 -1.53 0.62 -18.11
N ARG A 62 -2.59 -0.06 -18.57
CA ARG A 62 -3.62 0.56 -19.42
C ARG A 62 -4.40 1.63 -18.65
N ALA A 63 -4.85 1.32 -17.44
CA ALA A 63 -5.56 2.27 -16.58
C ALA A 63 -4.73 3.55 -16.31
N LEU A 64 -3.41 3.39 -16.07
CA LEU A 64 -2.50 4.52 -15.89
C LEU A 64 -2.36 5.37 -17.17
N ALA A 65 -2.35 4.75 -18.34
CA ALA A 65 -2.28 5.49 -19.61
C ALA A 65 -3.54 6.32 -19.87
N GLU A 66 -4.71 5.79 -19.49
CA GLU A 66 -6.02 6.43 -19.72
C GLU A 66 -6.36 7.48 -18.64
N HIS A 67 -5.87 7.30 -17.40
CA HIS A 67 -6.24 8.13 -16.24
C HIS A 67 -5.00 8.70 -15.52
N ARG A 68 -4.03 9.17 -16.28
CA ARG A 68 -2.72 9.60 -15.81
C ARG A 68 -2.75 10.70 -14.74
N GLU A 69 -3.75 11.58 -14.78
CA GLU A 69 -3.86 12.68 -13.82
C GLU A 69 -4.38 12.21 -12.44
N GLN A 70 -5.18 11.15 -12.42
CA GLN A 70 -5.85 10.67 -11.22
C GLN A 70 -5.18 9.44 -10.60
N LEU A 71 -4.37 8.68 -11.36
CA LEU A 71 -3.82 7.41 -10.90
C LEU A 71 -2.29 7.38 -10.91
N ALA A 72 -1.71 6.87 -9.84
CA ALA A 72 -0.33 6.39 -9.76
C ALA A 72 -0.32 4.86 -9.63
N GLY A 73 0.64 4.17 -10.22
CA GLY A 73 0.68 2.70 -10.21
C GLY A 73 1.71 2.14 -9.24
N VAL A 74 1.36 1.04 -8.61
CA VAL A 74 2.30 0.18 -7.90
C VAL A 74 2.17 -1.24 -8.46
N LEU A 75 3.23 -1.75 -9.11
CA LEU A 75 3.22 -3.12 -9.64
C LEU A 75 3.65 -4.12 -8.57
N THR A 76 3.13 -5.35 -8.65
CA THR A 76 3.49 -6.39 -7.67
C THR A 76 4.72 -7.19 -8.10
N MET A 77 5.54 -7.57 -7.12
CA MET A 77 6.62 -8.54 -7.29
C MET A 77 6.15 -9.99 -7.07
N GLU A 78 4.95 -10.17 -6.51
CA GLU A 78 4.38 -11.50 -6.27
C GLU A 78 4.16 -12.27 -7.57
N GLY A 79 4.66 -13.49 -7.62
CA GLY A 79 4.53 -14.38 -8.78
C GLY A 79 5.51 -14.11 -9.93
N ARG A 80 6.40 -13.11 -9.83
CA ARG A 80 7.45 -12.88 -10.83
C ARG A 80 8.50 -13.97 -10.80
N ARG A 81 9.10 -14.23 -11.96
CA ARG A 81 10.16 -15.24 -12.14
C ARG A 81 11.55 -14.62 -12.23
N GLN A 82 11.64 -13.30 -12.36
CA GLN A 82 12.90 -12.58 -12.47
C GLN A 82 12.75 -11.14 -11.93
N TRP A 83 13.87 -10.58 -11.49
CA TRP A 83 13.94 -9.17 -11.12
C TRP A 83 13.77 -8.29 -12.38
N PRO A 84 13.08 -7.14 -12.29
CA PRO A 84 12.92 -6.23 -13.42
C PRO A 84 14.27 -5.74 -13.96
N SER A 85 14.38 -5.68 -15.27
CA SER A 85 15.55 -5.04 -15.92
C SER A 85 15.50 -3.50 -15.75
N ALA A 86 16.64 -2.84 -16.01
CA ALA A 86 16.69 -1.38 -16.02
C ALA A 86 15.70 -0.78 -17.03
N ASP A 87 15.56 -1.41 -18.21
CA ASP A 87 14.62 -0.99 -19.25
C ASP A 87 13.15 -1.19 -18.83
N ASP A 88 12.84 -2.25 -18.07
CA ASP A 88 11.51 -2.43 -17.49
C ASP A 88 11.19 -1.31 -16.52
N LEU A 89 12.10 -1.00 -15.60
CA LEU A 89 11.91 0.06 -14.61
C LEU A 89 11.71 1.43 -15.26
N GLU A 90 12.52 1.75 -16.31
CA GLU A 90 12.40 3.00 -17.07
C GLU A 90 11.05 3.10 -17.78
N ARG A 91 10.66 2.05 -18.49
CA ARG A 91 9.37 1.98 -19.19
C ARG A 91 8.21 2.12 -18.21
N TRP A 92 8.26 1.47 -17.05
CA TRP A 92 7.21 1.55 -16.04
C TRP A 92 7.12 2.95 -15.42
N ALA A 93 8.24 3.53 -15.03
CA ALA A 93 8.26 4.90 -14.50
C ALA A 93 7.66 5.89 -15.51
N SER A 94 8.03 5.80 -16.80
CA SER A 94 7.45 6.62 -17.88
C SER A 94 5.96 6.38 -18.07
N SER A 95 5.46 5.19 -17.77
CA SER A 95 4.05 4.83 -17.85
C SER A 95 3.23 5.22 -16.61
N GLY A 96 3.86 5.84 -15.61
CA GLY A 96 3.16 6.29 -14.40
C GLY A 96 3.20 5.30 -13.24
N VAL A 97 4.04 4.27 -13.33
CA VAL A 97 4.34 3.42 -12.17
C VAL A 97 5.24 4.22 -11.21
N ALA A 98 4.82 4.26 -9.95
CA ALA A 98 5.47 5.00 -8.88
C ALA A 98 6.08 4.10 -7.80
N GLY A 99 5.93 2.78 -7.92
CA GLY A 99 6.50 1.86 -6.95
C GLY A 99 6.33 0.40 -7.28
N LEU A 100 6.99 -0.45 -6.51
CA LEU A 100 6.84 -1.90 -6.54
C LEU A 100 6.40 -2.43 -5.18
N ARG A 101 5.44 -3.38 -5.19
CA ARG A 101 4.92 -4.04 -3.99
C ARG A 101 5.59 -5.38 -3.76
N PHE A 102 6.04 -5.57 -2.53
CA PHE A 102 6.66 -6.80 -2.04
C PHE A 102 5.75 -7.44 -0.98
N THR A 103 5.44 -8.71 -1.17
CA THR A 103 4.67 -9.54 -0.23
C THR A 103 5.55 -10.61 0.43
N SER A 104 6.79 -10.76 -0.05
CA SER A 104 7.87 -11.55 0.54
C SER A 104 9.23 -10.99 0.08
N LEU A 105 10.10 -10.72 1.03
CA LEU A 105 11.49 -10.35 0.75
C LEU A 105 12.35 -11.60 0.46
N ALA A 106 12.00 -12.75 1.01
CA ALA A 106 12.67 -14.01 0.71
C ALA A 106 12.50 -14.39 -0.77
N ASP A 107 11.29 -14.23 -1.32
CA ASP A 107 11.05 -14.43 -2.75
C ASP A 107 11.84 -13.42 -3.59
N ALA A 108 11.86 -12.15 -3.18
CA ALA A 108 12.62 -11.11 -3.87
C ALA A 108 14.14 -11.35 -3.80
N GLU A 109 14.67 -11.82 -2.68
CA GLU A 109 16.06 -12.24 -2.53
C GLU A 109 16.39 -13.41 -3.46
N HIS A 110 15.50 -14.38 -3.58
CA HIS A 110 15.67 -15.48 -4.52
C HIS A 110 15.77 -15.01 -5.98
N LEU A 111 14.95 -14.02 -6.38
CA LEU A 111 14.98 -13.43 -7.72
C LEU A 111 16.32 -12.71 -8.02
N THR A 112 16.93 -12.13 -7.01
CA THR A 112 18.21 -11.39 -7.14
C THR A 112 19.44 -12.25 -6.86
N GLY A 113 19.28 -13.41 -6.25
CA GLY A 113 20.31 -14.39 -5.91
C GLY A 113 21.03 -14.14 -4.58
N SER A 114 20.85 -12.99 -3.92
CA SER A 114 21.39 -12.73 -2.59
C SER A 114 20.81 -11.46 -1.94
N ALA A 115 20.89 -11.38 -0.60
CA ALA A 115 20.50 -10.18 0.16
C ALA A 115 21.24 -8.91 -0.31
N ALA A 116 22.52 -9.01 -0.65
CA ALA A 116 23.30 -7.88 -1.15
C ALA A 116 22.82 -7.43 -2.55
N ALA A 117 22.43 -8.36 -3.41
CA ALA A 117 21.85 -8.03 -4.71
C ALA A 117 20.44 -7.44 -4.57
N LEU A 118 19.65 -7.94 -3.65
CA LEU A 118 18.35 -7.36 -3.30
C LEU A 118 18.52 -5.91 -2.79
N ALA A 119 19.45 -5.68 -1.86
CA ALA A 119 19.73 -4.32 -1.37
C ALA A 119 20.10 -3.36 -2.50
N ARG A 120 20.96 -3.77 -3.45
CA ARG A 120 21.28 -2.96 -4.63
C ARG A 120 20.05 -2.70 -5.51
N GLY A 121 19.23 -3.72 -5.74
CA GLY A 121 17.99 -3.59 -6.53
C GLY A 121 17.00 -2.61 -5.88
N LEU A 122 16.80 -2.69 -4.56
CA LEU A 122 15.95 -1.75 -3.83
C LEU A 122 16.54 -0.33 -3.83
N GLY A 123 17.85 -0.20 -3.73
CA GLY A 123 18.55 1.09 -3.86
C GLY A 123 18.38 1.71 -5.25
N ASP A 124 18.43 0.90 -6.33
CA ASP A 124 18.14 1.37 -7.69
C ASP A 124 16.69 1.85 -7.84
N LEU A 125 15.70 1.16 -7.22
CA LEU A 125 14.33 1.66 -7.17
C LEU A 125 14.26 3.05 -6.53
N GLY A 126 14.88 3.23 -5.37
CA GLY A 126 14.94 4.52 -4.67
C GLY A 126 15.63 5.61 -5.49
N GLY A 127 16.74 5.29 -6.16
CA GLY A 127 17.47 6.19 -7.05
C GLY A 127 16.64 6.66 -8.25
N ARG A 128 15.65 5.88 -8.67
CA ARG A 128 14.68 6.23 -9.72
C ARG A 128 13.42 6.92 -9.17
N GLY A 129 13.35 7.17 -7.86
CA GLY A 129 12.17 7.74 -7.20
C GLY A 129 11.00 6.76 -7.04
N LEU A 130 11.23 5.46 -7.25
CA LEU A 130 10.22 4.43 -7.08
C LEU A 130 10.11 4.02 -5.60
N THR A 131 8.88 3.96 -5.10
CA THR A 131 8.58 3.57 -3.73
C THR A 131 8.55 2.04 -3.58
N VAL A 132 9.13 1.54 -2.51
CA VAL A 132 9.07 0.13 -2.10
C VAL A 132 7.86 -0.04 -1.17
N SER A 133 6.77 -0.61 -1.70
CA SER A 133 5.54 -0.87 -0.95
C SER A 133 5.61 -2.27 -0.33
N CYS A 134 5.37 -2.38 0.99
CA CYS A 134 5.62 -3.60 1.75
C CYS A 134 4.35 -4.12 2.43
N PHE A 135 4.03 -5.39 2.19
CA PHE A 135 3.04 -6.14 2.94
C PHE A 135 3.62 -7.52 3.25
N LEU A 136 4.45 -7.59 4.27
CA LEU A 136 5.35 -8.70 4.56
C LEU A 136 4.89 -9.52 5.76
N PRO A 137 5.23 -10.83 5.83
CA PRO A 137 5.04 -11.62 7.04
C PRO A 137 5.95 -11.11 8.16
N ALA A 138 5.52 -11.30 9.41
CA ALA A 138 6.19 -10.77 10.60
C ALA A 138 7.68 -11.15 10.70
N HIS A 139 8.03 -12.38 10.31
CA HIS A 139 9.40 -12.87 10.40
C HIS A 139 10.38 -12.16 9.45
N GLU A 140 9.92 -11.46 8.43
CA GLU A 140 10.75 -10.69 7.49
C GLU A 140 11.00 -9.24 7.93
N TRP A 141 10.34 -8.75 8.99
CA TRP A 141 10.43 -7.35 9.40
C TRP A 141 11.81 -6.93 9.88
N SER A 142 12.52 -7.81 10.61
CA SER A 142 13.91 -7.52 10.99
C SER A 142 14.83 -7.43 9.76
N PHE A 143 14.53 -8.16 8.70
CA PHE A 143 15.26 -8.05 7.44
C PHE A 143 14.92 -6.73 6.73
N LEU A 144 13.65 -6.36 6.65
CA LEU A 144 13.24 -5.07 6.10
C LEU A 144 13.90 -3.90 6.85
N ALA A 145 13.93 -3.95 8.20
CA ALA A 145 14.55 -2.90 9.00
C ALA A 145 16.04 -2.71 8.68
N ARG A 146 16.78 -3.82 8.51
CA ARG A 146 18.19 -3.75 8.07
C ARG A 146 18.34 -3.14 6.68
N LEU A 147 17.46 -3.51 5.73
CA LEU A 147 17.48 -2.94 4.38
C LEU A 147 17.14 -1.44 4.41
N ALA A 148 16.11 -1.04 5.14
CA ALA A 148 15.71 0.35 5.26
C ALA A 148 16.80 1.23 5.89
N SER A 149 17.48 0.75 6.92
CA SER A 149 18.60 1.47 7.53
C SER A 149 19.82 1.63 6.59
N GLN A 150 20.04 0.68 5.68
CA GLN A 150 21.13 0.74 4.69
C GLN A 150 20.79 1.60 3.47
N LEU A 151 19.52 1.89 3.25
CA LEU A 151 19.00 2.55 2.05
C LEU A 151 18.20 3.81 2.40
N PRO A 152 18.82 4.83 3.06
CA PRO A 152 18.08 6.00 3.56
C PRO A 152 17.41 6.83 2.44
N SER A 153 17.88 6.73 1.21
CA SER A 153 17.30 7.41 0.04
C SER A 153 16.15 6.62 -0.61
N THR A 154 15.90 5.38 -0.18
CA THR A 154 14.80 4.55 -0.69
C THR A 154 13.60 4.70 0.25
N ARG A 155 12.45 5.09 -0.29
CA ARG A 155 11.21 5.18 0.50
C ARG A 155 10.55 3.82 0.60
N PHE A 156 10.25 3.41 1.83
CA PHE A 156 9.50 2.20 2.14
C PHE A 156 8.12 2.59 2.68
N VAL A 157 7.07 1.96 2.18
CA VAL A 157 5.69 2.16 2.67
C VAL A 157 5.16 0.85 3.21
N LEU A 158 4.90 0.80 4.51
CA LEU A 158 4.25 -0.33 5.17
C LEU A 158 2.74 -0.23 4.94
N ASN A 159 2.15 -1.21 4.27
CA ASN A 159 0.71 -1.24 4.02
C ASN A 159 -0.08 -1.68 5.26
N HIS A 160 -1.38 -1.47 5.24
CA HIS A 160 -2.34 -1.99 6.19
C HIS A 160 -1.96 -1.70 7.64
N CYS A 161 -1.86 -0.40 7.96
CA CYS A 161 -1.50 0.11 9.29
C CYS A 161 -0.16 -0.43 9.82
N GLY A 162 0.78 -0.78 8.93
CA GLY A 162 2.03 -1.42 9.32
C GLY A 162 1.84 -2.77 10.02
N LEU A 163 0.72 -3.44 9.78
CA LEU A 163 0.46 -4.77 10.32
C LEU A 163 1.01 -5.83 9.35
N PRO A 164 1.55 -6.95 9.88
CA PRO A 164 2.16 -7.95 9.03
C PRO A 164 1.12 -8.77 8.28
N ARG A 165 1.53 -9.26 7.11
CA ARG A 165 0.78 -10.26 6.37
C ARG A 165 0.67 -11.54 7.22
N GLY A 166 -0.54 -12.10 7.36
CA GLY A 166 -0.74 -13.40 7.99
C GLY A 166 -0.07 -14.52 7.19
N ASP A 167 0.37 -15.56 7.88
CA ASP A 167 0.96 -16.73 7.24
C ASP A 167 -0.15 -17.51 6.47
N SER A 168 0.03 -17.72 5.18
CA SER A 168 -0.99 -18.22 4.25
C SER A 168 -1.37 -19.71 4.43
N ARG A 169 -0.86 -20.37 5.48
CA ARG A 169 -0.99 -21.83 5.60
C ARG A 169 -2.29 -22.33 6.19
N VAL A 170 -3.12 -21.51 6.80
CA VAL A 170 -4.40 -21.97 7.38
C VAL A 170 -5.42 -20.84 7.39
N ASP A 171 -6.70 -21.14 7.31
CA ASP A 171 -7.94 -20.44 7.63
C ASP A 171 -7.91 -19.27 8.65
N GLU A 172 -6.74 -18.74 8.97
CA GLU A 172 -6.49 -17.69 9.96
C GLU A 172 -7.03 -16.32 9.56
N TRP A 173 -7.31 -16.10 8.28
CA TRP A 173 -7.99 -14.91 7.81
C TRP A 173 -9.47 -14.82 8.26
N ARG A 174 -10.03 -15.91 8.76
CA ARG A 174 -11.39 -15.95 9.33
C ARG A 174 -11.47 -15.59 10.80
N ARG A 175 -10.33 -15.41 11.46
CA ARG A 175 -10.30 -14.91 12.85
C ARG A 175 -9.44 -13.66 12.87
N PRO A 176 -10.00 -12.48 13.14
CA PRO A 176 -9.20 -11.32 13.43
C PRO A 176 -8.25 -11.70 14.56
N ARG A 177 -6.96 -11.77 14.27
CA ARG A 177 -5.97 -11.84 15.34
C ARG A 177 -6.16 -10.56 16.11
N SER A 178 -6.44 -10.64 17.39
CA SER A 178 -6.62 -9.44 18.19
C SER A 178 -5.38 -8.56 17.98
N LEU A 179 -5.57 -7.29 17.63
CA LEU A 179 -4.51 -6.29 17.57
C LEU A 179 -3.62 -6.34 18.82
N ALA A 180 -4.18 -6.74 19.98
CA ALA A 180 -3.45 -7.01 21.22
C ALA A 180 -2.25 -7.99 21.06
N ALA A 181 -2.33 -8.98 20.18
CA ALA A 181 -1.20 -9.87 19.93
C ALA A 181 -0.04 -9.16 19.21
N TRP A 182 -0.33 -8.09 18.48
CA TRP A 182 0.65 -7.27 17.77
C TRP A 182 1.14 -6.08 18.61
N GLN A 183 0.30 -5.55 19.50
CA GLN A 183 0.65 -4.46 20.42
C GLN A 183 1.76 -4.85 21.41
N ASN A 184 1.86 -6.11 21.80
CA ASN A 184 2.84 -6.59 22.80
C ASN A 184 4.20 -6.98 22.21
N GLY A 185 4.39 -6.94 20.92
CA GLY A 185 5.64 -7.26 20.23
C GLY A 185 5.80 -6.43 18.97
N SER A 186 5.41 -5.16 19.02
CA SER A 186 5.20 -4.34 17.83
C SER A 186 6.49 -4.15 17.06
N SER A 187 6.59 -4.92 16.04
CA SER A 187 7.59 -4.80 15.00
C SER A 187 7.56 -3.44 14.30
N ALA A 188 6.47 -2.68 14.35
CA ALA A 188 6.41 -1.31 13.83
C ALA A 188 7.38 -0.36 14.56
N ASP A 189 7.67 -0.59 15.84
CA ASP A 189 8.58 0.27 16.60
C ASP A 189 10.00 0.30 16.02
N VAL A 190 10.46 -0.80 15.44
CA VAL A 190 11.80 -0.84 14.84
C VAL A 190 11.95 0.14 13.66
N PHE A 191 10.85 0.63 13.09
CA PHE A 191 10.83 1.57 11.99
C PHE A 191 10.55 3.01 12.41
N ALA A 192 10.16 3.27 13.65
CA ALA A 192 9.70 4.58 14.10
C ALA A 192 10.75 5.68 13.89
N ASP A 193 12.03 5.37 14.12
CA ASP A 193 13.16 6.29 13.96
C ASP A 193 13.71 6.35 12.52
N MET A 194 13.12 5.61 11.58
CA MET A 194 13.58 5.56 10.18
C MET A 194 12.76 6.54 9.33
N GLU A 195 13.33 7.71 9.00
CA GLU A 195 12.65 8.76 8.24
C GLU A 195 12.16 8.31 6.85
N ASN A 196 12.82 7.32 6.26
CA ASN A 196 12.47 6.75 4.97
C ASN A 196 11.40 5.65 5.03
N VAL A 197 10.87 5.32 6.22
CA VAL A 197 9.79 4.36 6.39
C VAL A 197 8.48 5.09 6.74
N TRP A 198 7.46 4.83 5.94
CA TRP A 198 6.14 5.44 6.00
C TRP A 198 5.08 4.35 6.20
N VAL A 199 3.89 4.73 6.63
CA VAL A 199 2.80 3.78 6.87
C VAL A 199 1.53 4.22 6.13
N CYS A 200 0.89 3.28 5.44
CA CYS A 200 -0.43 3.45 4.86
C CYS A 200 -1.49 2.90 5.83
N LEU A 201 -2.35 3.78 6.32
CA LEU A 201 -3.52 3.46 7.14
C LEU A 201 -4.61 2.92 6.23
N SER A 202 -4.71 1.60 6.12
CA SER A 202 -5.64 0.91 5.21
C SER A 202 -5.98 -0.49 5.74
N GLY A 203 -7.00 -1.12 5.17
CA GLY A 203 -7.34 -2.51 5.45
C GLY A 203 -7.95 -2.74 6.85
N SER A 204 -8.60 -1.75 7.44
CA SER A 204 -9.16 -1.81 8.79
C SER A 204 -10.07 -3.02 8.98
N TYR A 205 -10.89 -3.31 7.98
CA TYR A 205 -11.82 -4.45 7.96
C TYR A 205 -11.15 -5.82 8.11
N ALA A 206 -9.87 -5.94 7.70
CA ALA A 206 -9.13 -7.21 7.70
C ALA A 206 -8.47 -7.51 9.06
N TYR A 207 -8.25 -6.47 9.87
CA TYR A 207 -7.51 -6.59 11.14
C TYR A 207 -8.38 -6.34 12.38
N SER A 208 -9.48 -5.62 12.22
CA SER A 208 -10.37 -5.33 13.34
C SER A 208 -11.10 -6.58 13.83
N SER A 209 -11.21 -6.69 15.15
CA SER A 209 -12.11 -7.64 15.82
C SER A 209 -13.51 -7.05 16.04
N GLN A 210 -13.72 -5.80 15.66
CA GLN A 210 -14.93 -5.02 15.93
C GLN A 210 -15.65 -4.66 14.62
N GLU A 211 -16.92 -4.30 14.76
CA GLU A 211 -17.70 -3.69 13.70
C GLU A 211 -17.20 -2.27 13.38
N PRO A 212 -17.48 -1.75 12.17
CA PRO A 212 -17.20 -0.35 11.87
C PRO A 212 -17.77 0.58 12.95
N PRO A 213 -17.03 1.61 13.34
CA PRO A 213 -15.85 2.20 12.71
C PRO A 213 -14.50 1.62 13.17
N TYR A 214 -14.42 0.35 13.59
CA TYR A 214 -13.17 -0.36 13.90
C TYR A 214 -12.30 0.33 14.97
N ARG A 215 -12.85 0.57 16.15
CA ARG A 215 -12.20 1.35 17.23
C ARG A 215 -10.84 0.79 17.65
N ASP A 216 -10.68 -0.54 17.65
CA ASP A 216 -9.40 -1.19 17.95
C ASP A 216 -8.30 -0.83 16.92
N VAL A 217 -8.66 -0.66 15.65
CA VAL A 217 -7.72 -0.18 14.61
C VAL A 217 -7.47 1.32 14.74
N GLN A 218 -8.48 2.12 15.11
CA GLN A 218 -8.29 3.55 15.39
C GLN A 218 -7.31 3.77 16.55
N GLU A 219 -7.44 3.00 17.65
CA GLU A 219 -6.51 3.05 18.78
C GLU A 219 -5.08 2.69 18.38
N TRP A 220 -4.92 1.72 17.48
CA TRP A 220 -3.63 1.37 16.89
C TRP A 220 -3.08 2.50 16.01
N ALA A 221 -3.91 3.09 15.16
CA ALA A 221 -3.52 4.21 14.30
C ALA A 221 -3.09 5.44 15.11
N ALA A 222 -3.74 5.71 16.26
CA ALA A 222 -3.31 6.76 17.17
C ALA A 222 -1.88 6.53 17.70
N GLN A 223 -1.51 5.28 17.99
CA GLN A 223 -0.12 4.96 18.34
C GLN A 223 0.84 5.18 17.18
N LEU A 224 0.42 4.89 15.94
CA LEU A 224 1.25 5.17 14.76
C LEU A 224 1.47 6.67 14.55
N VAL A 225 0.46 7.51 14.83
CA VAL A 225 0.63 8.98 14.79
C VAL A 225 1.70 9.44 15.79
N VAL A 226 1.69 8.89 17.00
CA VAL A 226 2.70 9.23 18.03
C VAL A 226 4.10 8.76 17.62
N ARG A 227 4.22 7.59 17.03
CA ARG A 227 5.51 6.96 16.71
C ARG A 227 6.15 7.45 15.42
N PHE A 228 5.34 7.60 14.36
CA PHE A 228 5.83 7.98 13.03
C PHE A 228 5.67 9.48 12.75
N GLY A 229 4.80 10.14 13.49
CA GLY A 229 4.34 11.48 13.17
C GLY A 229 3.41 11.49 11.93
N PRO A 230 2.52 12.49 11.83
CA PRO A 230 1.56 12.57 10.73
C PRO A 230 2.22 12.75 9.35
N GLN A 231 3.48 13.21 9.29
CA GLN A 231 4.21 13.45 8.05
C GLN A 231 4.68 12.16 7.34
N ARG A 232 4.58 11.01 8.00
CA ARG A 232 4.94 9.71 7.44
C ARG A 232 3.76 8.73 7.39
N LEU A 233 2.55 9.24 7.57
CA LEU A 233 1.31 8.47 7.48
C LEU A 233 0.53 8.89 6.24
N MET A 234 -0.16 7.95 5.60
CA MET A 234 -1.08 8.22 4.50
C MET A 234 -2.32 7.36 4.62
N ARG A 235 -3.45 7.85 4.13
CA ARG A 235 -4.73 7.14 4.17
C ARG A 235 -4.92 6.31 2.91
N GLY A 236 -5.44 5.09 3.05
CA GLY A 236 -5.85 4.23 1.96
C GLY A 236 -7.08 3.40 2.33
N SER A 237 -7.90 3.06 1.37
CA SER A 237 -9.13 2.29 1.61
C SER A 237 -8.97 0.79 1.52
N ASP A 238 -8.04 0.33 0.69
CA ASP A 238 -8.00 -1.06 0.21
C ASP A 238 -9.24 -1.45 -0.63
N TYR A 239 -9.78 -0.45 -1.40
CA TYR A 239 -10.83 -0.71 -2.40
C TYR A 239 -10.38 -1.83 -3.37
N PRO A 240 -11.23 -2.75 -3.83
CA PRO A 240 -12.69 -2.75 -3.73
C PRO A 240 -13.25 -3.60 -2.57
N TRP A 241 -12.38 -4.08 -1.68
CA TRP A 241 -12.78 -5.01 -0.62
C TRP A 241 -13.78 -4.37 0.36
N VAL A 242 -13.72 -3.07 0.48
CA VAL A 242 -14.55 -2.24 1.38
C VAL A 242 -15.87 -1.76 0.75
N ARG A 243 -16.09 -1.93 -0.56
CA ARG A 243 -17.26 -1.37 -1.25
C ARG A 243 -18.61 -1.76 -0.64
N THR A 244 -18.73 -3.00 -0.22
CA THR A 244 -19.97 -3.51 0.36
C THR A 244 -20.05 -3.21 1.85
N ARG A 245 -18.90 -3.29 2.54
CA ARG A 245 -18.81 -3.09 3.98
C ARG A 245 -17.39 -2.69 4.37
N PRO A 246 -17.23 -1.56 5.08
CA PRO A 246 -18.26 -0.65 5.57
C PRO A 246 -18.88 0.24 4.48
N GLY A 247 -18.33 0.28 3.30
CA GLY A 247 -18.53 1.20 2.20
C GLY A 247 -17.28 2.03 1.97
N TYR A 248 -17.04 2.46 0.73
CA TYR A 248 -15.80 3.15 0.34
C TYR A 248 -15.55 4.43 1.16
N THR A 249 -16.55 5.31 1.23
CA THR A 249 -16.46 6.54 2.01
C THR A 249 -16.26 6.26 3.51
N ALA A 250 -17.04 5.34 4.07
CA ALA A 250 -16.96 4.99 5.49
C ALA A 250 -15.60 4.40 5.89
N GLU A 251 -14.95 3.62 5.01
CA GLU A 251 -13.60 3.13 5.27
C GLU A 251 -12.57 4.28 5.28
N LEU A 252 -12.67 5.21 4.35
CA LEU A 252 -11.81 6.39 4.32
C LEU A 252 -12.01 7.30 5.55
N GLU A 253 -13.21 7.35 6.08
CA GLU A 253 -13.56 8.13 7.28
C GLU A 253 -13.19 7.41 8.60
N THR A 254 -12.79 6.14 8.55
CA THR A 254 -12.41 5.36 9.76
C THR A 254 -11.40 6.08 10.64
N PHE A 255 -10.52 6.90 10.07
CA PHE A 255 -9.49 7.62 10.79
C PHE A 255 -9.78 9.12 10.95
N ASP A 256 -10.95 9.63 10.53
CA ASP A 256 -11.22 11.07 10.54
C ASP A 256 -11.24 11.65 11.97
N ASP A 257 -11.84 10.95 12.96
CA ASP A 257 -11.79 11.37 14.37
C ASP A 257 -10.33 11.60 14.85
N LEU A 258 -9.42 10.70 14.44
CA LEU A 258 -8.00 10.82 14.76
C LEU A 258 -7.33 12.00 14.05
N LEU A 259 -7.74 12.29 12.83
CA LEU A 259 -7.18 13.39 12.03
C LEU A 259 -7.70 14.76 12.49
N ASP A 260 -8.88 14.81 13.07
CA ASP A 260 -9.49 16.03 13.60
C ASP A 260 -8.78 16.54 14.88
N ASP A 261 -8.04 15.66 15.58
CA ASP A 261 -7.16 16.02 16.70
C ASP A 261 -5.81 16.61 16.26
N LEU A 262 -5.51 16.59 14.94
CA LEU A 262 -4.28 17.15 14.39
C LEU A 262 -4.47 18.58 13.91
N THR A 263 -3.36 19.27 13.63
CA THR A 263 -3.42 20.56 12.90
C THR A 263 -3.93 20.32 11.47
N ASP A 264 -4.54 21.33 10.85
CA ASP A 264 -5.05 21.26 9.46
C ASP A 264 -3.98 20.77 8.47
N ASP A 265 -2.74 21.26 8.60
CA ASP A 265 -1.62 20.85 7.75
C ASP A 265 -1.25 19.37 7.95
N ALA A 266 -1.26 18.90 9.20
CA ALA A 266 -0.96 17.51 9.52
C ALA A 266 -2.07 16.57 9.03
N ALA A 267 -3.33 16.95 9.21
CA ALA A 267 -4.46 16.20 8.68
C ALA A 267 -4.45 16.17 7.14
N ALA A 268 -4.16 17.30 6.49
CA ALA A 268 -4.01 17.37 5.03
C ALA A 268 -2.84 16.51 4.53
N ALA A 269 -1.73 16.43 5.29
CA ALA A 269 -0.61 15.57 4.97
C ALA A 269 -1.05 14.10 4.91
N VAL A 270 -1.76 13.59 5.92
CA VAL A 270 -2.27 12.21 5.96
C VAL A 270 -3.34 11.97 4.89
N ARG A 271 -4.26 12.94 4.68
CA ARG A 271 -5.35 12.82 3.69
C ARG A 271 -4.86 12.88 2.25
N GLY A 272 -3.63 13.33 1.97
CA GLY A 272 -3.19 13.40 0.58
C GLY A 272 -1.75 13.80 0.32
N THR A 273 -1.19 14.85 0.95
CA THR A 273 0.12 15.39 0.59
C THR A 273 1.25 14.37 0.71
N ASN A 274 1.18 13.49 1.71
CA ASN A 274 2.16 12.42 1.87
C ASN A 274 2.11 11.41 0.72
N ALA A 275 0.90 10.98 0.33
CA ALA A 275 0.74 10.08 -0.82
C ALA A 275 1.17 10.76 -2.13
N GLN A 276 0.91 12.07 -2.30
CA GLN A 276 1.42 12.84 -3.43
C GLN A 276 2.95 12.80 -3.47
N THR A 277 3.60 13.06 -2.34
CA THR A 277 5.05 13.02 -2.22
C THR A 277 5.60 11.62 -2.49
N ALA A 278 4.92 10.57 -2.02
CA ALA A 278 5.38 9.20 -2.18
C ALA A 278 5.21 8.65 -3.60
N PHE A 279 4.13 9.03 -4.31
CA PHE A 279 3.72 8.34 -5.52
C PHE A 279 3.47 9.23 -6.74
N PHE A 280 3.47 10.56 -6.60
CA PHE A 280 3.15 11.47 -7.70
C PHE A 280 4.27 12.49 -7.98
N SER A 281 5.29 12.61 -7.12
CA SER A 281 6.33 13.65 -7.23
C SER A 281 7.25 13.52 -8.46
N GLY A 282 7.46 12.32 -8.98
CA GLY A 282 8.28 12.08 -10.18
C GLY A 282 7.62 12.46 -11.51
N ARG A 283 6.37 13.00 -11.49
CA ARG A 283 5.57 13.25 -12.71
C ARG A 283 5.54 14.70 -13.17
N ARG A 284 6.13 15.63 -12.41
CA ARG A 284 5.98 17.08 -12.67
C ARG A 284 6.70 17.57 -13.92
N ASP A 285 7.64 16.82 -14.45
CA ASP A 285 8.49 17.28 -15.55
C ASP A 285 7.99 16.91 -16.96
N CYS A 286 6.85 16.19 -17.06
CA CYS A 286 6.27 15.78 -18.37
C CYS A 286 5.10 16.64 -18.85
N ILE A 287 4.69 17.69 -18.12
CA ILE A 287 3.49 18.51 -18.47
C ILE A 287 3.88 19.88 -19.06
N THR A 288 5.16 20.20 -19.17
CA THR A 288 5.61 21.47 -19.78
C THR A 288 6.53 21.19 -20.97
N THR A 289 5.97 20.76 -22.10
CA THR A 289 6.47 21.04 -23.45
C THR A 289 5.32 21.00 -24.46
#